data_e1a7d5a1785e69539509836a2fe32f83
#
_entry.id   e1a7d5a1785e69539509836a2fe32f83
#
_cell.length_a   1.000
_cell.length_b   1.000
_cell.length_c   1.000
_cell.angle_alpha   90.00
_cell.angle_beta   90.00
_cell.angle_gamma   90.00
#
_symmetry.space_group_name_H-M   'P 1'
#
loop_
_entity.id
_entity.type
_entity.pdbx_description
1 polymer ?
#
loop_
_entity_poly.entity_id
_entity_poly.type
_entity_poly.pdbx_seq_one_letter_code
_entity_poly.pdbx_strand_id
1 'polypeptide(L)'
;MRAKSKRNKGRTERGRRFHWAIWVAAAFVAIICIVVIAVAIKSPFTQERVAQGLENAVRAKVTFGKFRMVYFPNPGCVAEDVTFAGAADTGEAPPAVTIQKLEIEARYADLIVRPGYIARVVLNGLRVHAPLRGISANSSASQSSQRPEVRIGEIVADGAELEVARADGKAPLKFEMHSLSVESYARSSAWSYSVAMQNAEPPGEITSEGKFGPLNLEDLGATPVSGWYKFQKANLGIFPGIGGTLSSTGDFAGRLGEIGVRGTIDIPDFKVLKSEHEVHLTSKFTANVNGMNGDVFLKQVATSFLQTSVAASGSVAGKPGQKGKTTSLDVEVDNGRIQDLLRLFVTASHPPMNGVTSLKAHLEIPPQKRPFLQELALRGDFGIGEGAFTKPSMQTRVDEMSERARGEKQDKSKSQTQADADDPENVVLNLKGHVELREGVAKFSELSFSVPGASARMDGTYNLSSEQIDFHGMLKTQAELSQETTGTKSALLKPFDPLFKRKKAGATVAVKMTGTYKNPQFGFDAAGEIKPK
;
A
#
# COMPACT_ATOMS: atom_id res chain seq x y z
N MET A 1 -49.62 33.49 9.11
CA MET A 1 -49.38 32.07 8.79
C MET A 1 -47.85 31.80 8.81
N ARG A 2 -47.36 31.19 9.89
CA ARG A 2 -45.94 30.87 10.08
C ARG A 2 -45.67 29.44 9.63
N ALA A 3 -44.90 29.27 8.57
CA ALA A 3 -44.42 27.97 8.13
C ALA A 3 -43.20 27.57 8.97
N LYS A 4 -43.29 26.47 9.73
CA LYS A 4 -42.20 25.84 10.45
C LYS A 4 -41.34 25.03 9.48
N SER A 5 -40.10 25.47 9.22
CA SER A 5 -39.06 24.68 8.57
C SER A 5 -38.59 23.58 9.53
N LYS A 6 -38.89 22.33 9.21
CA LYS A 6 -38.30 21.17 9.87
C LYS A 6 -36.84 21.01 9.38
N ARG A 7 -35.90 21.34 10.23
CA ARG A 7 -34.49 21.02 10.07
C ARG A 7 -34.31 19.51 10.26
N ASN A 8 -34.15 18.80 9.17
CA ASN A 8 -33.76 17.40 9.14
C ASN A 8 -32.28 17.31 9.52
N LYS A 9 -31.98 16.92 10.76
CA LYS A 9 -30.64 16.57 11.18
C LYS A 9 -30.32 15.18 10.59
N GLY A 10 -29.76 15.16 9.40
CA GLY A 10 -29.09 13.97 8.86
C GLY A 10 -27.93 13.58 9.75
N ARG A 11 -28.14 12.56 10.56
CA ARG A 11 -27.12 11.87 11.34
C ARG A 11 -26.21 11.13 10.37
N THR A 12 -25.13 11.74 9.95
CA THR A 12 -24.07 11.08 9.19
C THR A 12 -23.44 10.01 10.07
N GLU A 13 -23.86 8.78 9.90
CA GLU A 13 -23.13 7.60 10.38
C GLU A 13 -21.80 7.52 9.62
N ARG A 14 -20.77 8.16 10.17
CA ARG A 14 -19.38 7.97 9.73
C ARG A 14 -19.02 6.51 9.97
N GLY A 15 -18.97 5.74 8.91
CA GLY A 15 -18.48 4.37 8.91
C GLY A 15 -17.02 4.34 9.38
N ARG A 16 -16.84 4.01 10.66
CA ARG A 16 -15.54 3.70 11.26
C ARG A 16 -15.06 2.37 10.68
N ARG A 17 -14.13 2.41 9.78
CA ARG A 17 -13.58 1.21 9.18
C ARG A 17 -12.07 1.20 9.27
N PHE A 18 -11.59 0.16 9.90
CA PHE A 18 -10.30 -0.48 9.69
C PHE A 18 -9.05 0.31 10.08
N HIS A 19 -8.74 0.27 11.41
CA HIS A 19 -7.56 0.96 11.92
C HIS A 19 -6.95 0.16 13.05
N TRP A 20 -6.16 -0.86 12.78
CA TRP A 20 -6.17 -1.73 13.88
C TRP A 20 -4.89 -2.51 14.21
N ALA A 21 -3.84 -2.46 13.48
CA ALA A 21 -2.60 -3.03 13.99
C ALA A 21 -2.03 -2.20 15.18
N ILE A 22 -2.16 -0.86 15.11
CA ILE A 22 -1.73 0.04 16.21
C ILE A 22 -2.81 0.14 17.29
N TRP A 23 -4.10 0.17 16.92
CA TRP A 23 -5.21 0.13 17.88
C TRP A 23 -5.25 -1.13 18.69
N VAL A 24 -4.88 -2.15 18.08
CA VAL A 24 -4.80 -3.47 18.66
C VAL A 24 -3.67 -3.55 19.64
N ALA A 25 -2.48 -3.10 19.31
CA ALA A 25 -1.40 -2.98 20.27
C ALA A 25 -1.78 -1.99 21.40
N ALA A 26 -2.39 -0.85 21.06
CA ALA A 26 -2.81 0.14 22.07
C ALA A 26 -4.03 -0.32 22.89
N ALA A 27 -5.04 -0.95 22.29
CA ALA A 27 -6.17 -1.54 23.03
C ALA A 27 -5.72 -2.73 23.87
N PHE A 28 -4.81 -3.54 23.35
CA PHE A 28 -4.20 -4.65 24.04
C PHE A 28 -3.38 -4.18 25.25
N VAL A 29 -2.54 -3.21 25.07
CA VAL A 29 -1.79 -2.57 26.15
C VAL A 29 -2.72 -1.81 27.10
N ALA A 30 -3.75 -1.12 26.62
CA ALA A 30 -4.74 -0.48 27.46
C ALA A 30 -5.55 -1.48 28.27
N ILE A 31 -5.95 -2.62 27.72
CA ILE A 31 -6.62 -3.71 28.45
C ILE A 31 -5.68 -4.28 29.53
N ILE A 32 -4.42 -4.54 29.18
CA ILE A 32 -3.41 -4.98 30.14
C ILE A 32 -3.29 -3.96 31.28
N CYS A 33 -3.17 -2.69 30.97
CA CYS A 33 -3.05 -1.60 31.94
C CYS A 33 -4.30 -1.48 32.83
N ILE A 34 -5.47 -1.60 32.25
CA ILE A 34 -6.74 -1.55 32.93
C ILE A 34 -6.89 -2.75 33.88
N VAL A 35 -6.55 -3.96 33.43
CA VAL A 35 -6.56 -5.19 34.25
C VAL A 35 -5.68 -5.03 35.48
N VAL A 36 -4.55 -4.46 35.30
CA VAL A 36 -3.56 -4.29 36.37
C VAL A 36 -3.89 -3.15 37.32
N ILE A 37 -4.40 -2.02 36.85
CA ILE A 37 -4.89 -0.90 37.69
C ILE A 37 -5.96 -1.38 38.67
N ALA A 38 -6.81 -2.28 38.23
CA ALA A 38 -7.91 -2.77 39.03
C ALA A 38 -7.50 -3.64 40.22
N VAL A 39 -6.46 -4.43 40.03
CA VAL A 39 -5.96 -5.36 41.07
C VAL A 39 -5.20 -4.65 42.19
N ALA A 40 -4.60 -3.51 41.87
CA ALA A 40 -3.65 -2.83 42.77
C ALA A 40 -4.29 -1.91 43.80
N ILE A 41 -5.58 -1.64 43.75
CA ILE A 41 -6.21 -0.58 44.58
C ILE A 41 -6.47 -0.97 46.04
N LYS A 42 -6.51 -2.25 46.38
CA LYS A 42 -6.56 -2.66 47.82
C LYS A 42 -6.07 -4.11 48.02
N SER A 43 -4.89 -4.26 48.61
CA SER A 43 -4.40 -5.53 49.16
C SER A 43 -5.36 -6.13 50.22
N PRO A 44 -5.55 -7.42 50.39
CA PRO A 44 -4.82 -8.59 49.88
C PRO A 44 -5.45 -9.17 48.61
N PHE A 45 -4.70 -10.02 47.88
CA PHE A 45 -5.02 -10.70 46.63
C PHE A 45 -6.12 -11.78 46.81
N THR A 46 -7.30 -11.42 47.37
CA THR A 46 -8.46 -12.32 47.45
C THR A 46 -9.18 -12.32 46.09
N GLN A 47 -9.79 -13.46 45.76
CA GLN A 47 -10.52 -13.62 44.50
C GLN A 47 -11.54 -12.50 44.26
N GLU A 48 -12.33 -12.18 45.29
CA GLU A 48 -13.38 -11.13 45.21
C GLU A 48 -12.80 -9.74 44.92
N ARG A 49 -11.68 -9.39 45.59
CA ARG A 49 -11.05 -8.07 45.39
C ARG A 49 -10.34 -7.95 44.03
N VAL A 50 -9.72 -9.06 43.60
CA VAL A 50 -9.10 -9.10 42.27
C VAL A 50 -10.21 -9.03 41.20
N ALA A 51 -11.31 -9.76 41.35
CA ALA A 51 -12.47 -9.69 40.46
C ALA A 51 -13.03 -8.28 40.37
N GLN A 52 -13.39 -7.68 41.53
CA GLN A 52 -13.91 -6.31 41.55
C GLN A 52 -12.94 -5.28 40.99
N GLY A 53 -11.67 -5.48 41.25
CA GLY A 53 -10.62 -4.65 40.68
C GLY A 53 -10.61 -4.71 39.15
N LEU A 54 -10.62 -5.90 38.57
CA LEU A 54 -10.64 -6.16 37.13
C LEU A 54 -11.95 -5.66 36.49
N GLU A 55 -13.10 -5.97 37.11
CA GLU A 55 -14.43 -5.51 36.63
C GLU A 55 -14.55 -3.99 36.59
N ASN A 56 -14.06 -3.30 37.63
CA ASN A 56 -14.07 -1.83 37.66
C ASN A 56 -13.17 -1.21 36.62
N ALA A 57 -12.11 -1.89 36.24
CA ALA A 57 -11.15 -1.41 35.28
C ALA A 57 -11.61 -1.61 33.82
N VAL A 58 -12.13 -2.79 33.52
CA VAL A 58 -12.52 -3.17 32.16
C VAL A 58 -14.00 -2.87 31.89
N ARG A 59 -14.78 -2.60 32.95
CA ARG A 59 -16.25 -2.46 32.89
C ARG A 59 -16.94 -3.67 32.26
N ALA A 60 -16.36 -4.85 32.50
CA ALA A 60 -16.83 -6.12 32.02
C ALA A 60 -16.89 -7.10 33.20
N LYS A 61 -17.82 -8.01 33.19
CA LYS A 61 -17.92 -9.06 34.22
C LYS A 61 -16.75 -10.03 34.08
N VAL A 62 -16.06 -10.32 35.19
CA VAL A 62 -14.89 -11.18 35.21
C VAL A 62 -15.23 -12.51 35.89
N THR A 63 -14.85 -13.60 35.25
CA THR A 63 -14.96 -14.94 35.83
C THR A 63 -13.60 -15.64 35.80
N PHE A 64 -13.35 -16.49 36.82
CA PHE A 64 -12.14 -17.27 36.95
C PHE A 64 -12.51 -18.77 36.99
N GLY A 65 -11.79 -19.60 36.26
CA GLY A 65 -11.90 -21.04 36.39
C GLY A 65 -11.28 -21.54 37.70
N LYS A 66 -10.04 -21.14 37.97
CA LYS A 66 -9.33 -21.43 39.21
C LYS A 66 -8.64 -20.18 39.73
N PHE A 67 -8.61 -20.03 41.04
CA PHE A 67 -7.92 -18.91 41.69
C PHE A 67 -7.12 -19.40 42.89
N ARG A 68 -5.85 -18.96 43.00
CA ARG A 68 -4.96 -19.34 44.07
C ARG A 68 -4.15 -18.13 44.54
N MET A 69 -4.14 -17.87 45.85
CA MET A 69 -3.22 -16.92 46.46
C MET A 69 -1.83 -17.52 46.62
N VAL A 70 -0.81 -16.75 46.38
CA VAL A 70 0.61 -17.11 46.55
C VAL A 70 1.20 -16.19 47.60
N TYR A 71 1.87 -16.80 48.59
CA TYR A 71 2.48 -16.04 49.70
C TYR A 71 4.00 -16.14 49.69
N PHE A 72 4.58 -17.17 49.12
CA PHE A 72 6.03 -17.37 49.10
C PHE A 72 6.50 -17.81 47.70
N PRO A 73 7.67 -17.35 47.19
CA PRO A 73 8.59 -16.35 47.81
C PRO A 73 8.07 -14.91 47.77
N ASN A 74 7.19 -14.56 46.83
CA ASN A 74 6.57 -13.27 46.66
C ASN A 74 5.06 -13.36 46.87
N PRO A 75 4.44 -12.36 47.54
CA PRO A 75 2.99 -12.33 47.70
C PRO A 75 2.33 -11.99 46.36
N GLY A 76 1.22 -12.66 46.05
CA GLY A 76 0.51 -12.46 44.79
C GLY A 76 -0.67 -13.36 44.61
N CYS A 77 -1.11 -13.53 43.38
CA CYS A 77 -2.13 -14.50 43.01
C CYS A 77 -1.89 -15.07 41.62
N VAL A 78 -2.45 -16.26 41.40
CA VAL A 78 -2.52 -16.93 40.12
C VAL A 78 -3.98 -17.23 39.83
N ALA A 79 -4.48 -16.76 38.69
CA ALA A 79 -5.81 -17.05 38.20
C ALA A 79 -5.71 -17.80 36.86
N GLU A 80 -6.46 -18.88 36.68
CA GLU A 80 -6.54 -19.64 35.44
C GLU A 80 -7.93 -19.44 34.81
N ASP A 81 -8.00 -19.52 33.47
CA ASP A 81 -9.23 -19.39 32.68
C ASP A 81 -10.01 -18.11 33.01
N VAL A 82 -9.32 -16.99 32.96
CA VAL A 82 -9.91 -15.67 33.20
C VAL A 82 -10.67 -15.23 31.97
N THR A 83 -11.96 -14.94 32.10
CA THR A 83 -12.80 -14.48 31.01
C THR A 83 -13.47 -13.15 31.35
N PHE A 84 -13.52 -12.25 30.38
CA PHE A 84 -14.17 -10.96 30.46
C PHE A 84 -15.37 -10.97 29.52
N ALA A 85 -16.58 -10.99 30.09
CA ALA A 85 -17.82 -10.91 29.33
C ALA A 85 -18.25 -9.45 29.21
N GLY A 86 -18.47 -8.96 27.98
CA GLY A 86 -18.98 -7.60 27.74
C GLY A 86 -20.44 -7.47 28.13
N ALA A 87 -20.89 -6.24 28.42
CA ALA A 87 -22.28 -5.94 28.78
C ALA A 87 -23.33 -6.28 27.70
N ALA A 88 -22.88 -6.67 26.50
CA ALA A 88 -23.71 -7.03 25.35
C ALA A 88 -23.72 -8.54 25.03
N ASP A 89 -23.07 -9.38 25.84
CA ASP A 89 -23.00 -10.82 25.59
C ASP A 89 -24.34 -11.49 25.93
N THR A 90 -25.20 -11.59 24.95
CA THR A 90 -26.46 -12.36 24.96
C THR A 90 -26.21 -13.87 24.71
N GLY A 91 -25.09 -14.42 25.15
CA GLY A 91 -24.86 -15.87 25.21
C GLY A 91 -24.36 -16.57 23.94
N GLU A 92 -24.33 -15.93 22.78
CA GLU A 92 -23.87 -16.56 21.52
C GLU A 92 -22.52 -16.05 21.00
N ALA A 93 -22.00 -14.95 21.52
CA ALA A 93 -20.72 -14.40 21.10
C ALA A 93 -19.57 -14.86 22.02
N PRO A 94 -18.36 -15.15 21.49
CA PRO A 94 -17.22 -15.47 22.33
C PRO A 94 -16.88 -14.28 23.24
N PRO A 95 -16.35 -14.54 24.47
CA PRO A 95 -15.96 -13.48 25.38
C PRO A 95 -14.91 -12.55 24.75
N ALA A 96 -15.04 -11.24 24.98
CA ALA A 96 -14.18 -10.23 24.33
C ALA A 96 -12.70 -10.39 24.68
N VAL A 97 -12.40 -10.91 25.88
CA VAL A 97 -11.02 -11.17 26.32
C VAL A 97 -10.98 -12.46 27.14
N THR A 98 -10.00 -13.31 26.85
CA THR A 98 -9.70 -14.50 27.64
C THR A 98 -8.22 -14.57 27.95
N ILE A 99 -7.86 -15.02 29.15
CA ILE A 99 -6.48 -15.23 29.59
C ILE A 99 -6.40 -16.63 30.17
N GLN A 100 -5.52 -17.48 29.63
CA GLN A 100 -5.35 -18.84 30.16
C GLN A 100 -4.76 -18.80 31.56
N LYS A 101 -3.75 -17.96 31.80
CA LYS A 101 -3.13 -17.83 33.12
C LYS A 101 -2.69 -16.39 33.36
N LEU A 102 -3.21 -15.84 34.45
CA LEU A 102 -2.84 -14.51 34.95
C LEU A 102 -2.05 -14.71 36.25
N GLU A 103 -0.82 -14.18 36.31
CA GLU A 103 0.00 -14.17 37.51
C GLU A 103 0.27 -12.72 37.91
N ILE A 104 0.06 -12.41 39.16
CA ILE A 104 0.35 -11.10 39.74
C ILE A 104 1.31 -11.30 40.90
N GLU A 105 2.46 -10.63 40.84
CA GLU A 105 3.50 -10.69 41.85
C GLU A 105 3.77 -9.31 42.45
N ALA A 106 3.82 -9.25 43.75
CA ALA A 106 4.29 -8.08 44.49
C ALA A 106 5.50 -8.46 45.35
N ARG A 107 6.21 -7.49 45.89
CA ARG A 107 7.28 -7.71 46.89
C ARG A 107 6.78 -7.26 48.24
N TYR A 108 7.09 -8.01 49.31
CA TYR A 108 6.71 -7.66 50.69
C TYR A 108 7.18 -6.22 51.07
N ALA A 109 8.41 -5.87 50.69
CA ALA A 109 8.93 -4.52 50.95
C ALA A 109 8.10 -3.44 50.25
N ASP A 110 7.68 -3.68 49.01
CA ASP A 110 6.90 -2.69 48.24
C ASP A 110 5.48 -2.52 48.79
N LEU A 111 4.87 -3.58 49.31
CA LEU A 111 3.54 -3.52 49.94
C LEU A 111 3.52 -2.58 51.17
N ILE A 112 4.65 -2.49 51.86
CA ILE A 112 4.80 -1.66 53.05
C ILE A 112 5.23 -0.23 52.68
N VAL A 113 6.24 -0.11 51.79
CA VAL A 113 6.89 1.19 51.50
C VAL A 113 6.21 1.91 50.34
N ARG A 114 5.59 1.19 49.40
CA ARG A 114 4.99 1.74 48.19
C ARG A 114 3.59 1.15 47.96
N PRO A 115 2.59 1.56 48.76
CA PRO A 115 1.22 1.05 48.58
C PRO A 115 0.74 1.34 47.17
N GLY A 116 0.26 0.28 46.47
CA GLY A 116 -0.17 0.37 45.06
C GLY A 116 0.91 0.01 44.02
N TYR A 117 2.09 -0.44 44.45
CA TYR A 117 3.11 -0.95 43.52
C TYR A 117 3.03 -2.47 43.37
N ILE A 118 2.94 -2.95 42.11
CA ILE A 118 3.00 -4.35 41.71
C ILE A 118 4.33 -4.56 40.99
N ALA A 119 5.06 -5.61 41.41
CA ALA A 119 6.38 -5.85 40.83
C ALA A 119 6.29 -6.38 39.40
N ARG A 120 5.39 -7.38 39.18
CA ARG A 120 5.26 -8.03 37.90
C ARG A 120 3.85 -8.59 37.67
N VAL A 121 3.41 -8.54 36.40
CA VAL A 121 2.19 -9.17 35.91
C VAL A 121 2.54 -10.01 34.69
N VAL A 122 2.14 -11.29 34.70
CA VAL A 122 2.36 -12.21 33.60
C VAL A 122 1.02 -12.67 33.05
N LEU A 123 0.87 -12.57 31.73
CA LEU A 123 -0.34 -12.92 31.00
C LEU A 123 0.01 -14.00 29.98
N ASN A 124 -0.33 -15.25 30.27
CA ASN A 124 -0.10 -16.34 29.35
C ASN A 124 -1.38 -16.68 28.60
N GLY A 125 -1.28 -16.88 27.28
CA GLY A 125 -2.40 -17.25 26.42
C GLY A 125 -3.53 -16.22 26.41
N LEU A 126 -3.17 -14.94 26.37
CA LEU A 126 -4.14 -13.86 26.26
C LEU A 126 -4.74 -13.85 24.87
N ARG A 127 -6.08 -13.92 24.76
CA ARG A 127 -6.83 -13.78 23.51
C ARG A 127 -7.78 -12.60 23.59
N VAL A 128 -7.74 -11.77 22.59
CA VAL A 128 -8.60 -10.60 22.48
C VAL A 128 -9.41 -10.70 21.19
N HIS A 129 -10.74 -10.70 21.30
CA HIS A 129 -11.65 -10.64 20.18
C HIS A 129 -12.15 -9.21 20.03
N ALA A 130 -11.67 -8.51 19.01
CA ALA A 130 -12.11 -7.15 18.72
C ALA A 130 -13.34 -7.19 17.78
N PRO A 131 -14.53 -6.72 18.23
CA PRO A 131 -15.70 -6.65 17.38
C PRO A 131 -15.53 -5.58 16.30
N LEU A 132 -16.33 -5.69 15.22
CA LEU A 132 -16.38 -4.73 14.11
C LEU A 132 -16.71 -3.28 14.55
N ARG A 133 -17.44 -3.14 15.66
CA ARG A 133 -17.68 -1.85 16.31
C ARG A 133 -16.62 -1.68 17.38
N GLY A 134 -15.76 -0.68 17.19
CA GLY A 134 -14.72 -0.39 18.17
C GLY A 134 -15.29 -0.33 19.59
N ILE A 135 -14.49 -0.69 20.57
CA ILE A 135 -14.85 -0.62 22.00
C ILE A 135 -15.25 0.84 22.27
N SER A 136 -16.55 1.09 22.33
CA SER A 136 -17.05 2.37 22.80
C SER A 136 -16.76 2.42 24.27
N ALA A 137 -15.73 3.15 24.67
CA ALA A 137 -15.63 3.62 26.03
C ALA A 137 -16.84 4.54 26.24
N ASN A 138 -17.91 3.99 26.83
CA ASN A 138 -19.01 4.81 27.32
C ASN A 138 -18.43 5.69 28.44
N SER A 139 -18.08 6.89 28.06
CA SER A 139 -17.59 7.95 28.93
C SER A 139 -18.73 8.53 29.76
N SER A 140 -19.20 7.75 30.72
CA SER A 140 -19.85 8.28 31.93
C SER A 140 -18.78 8.27 33.01
N ALA A 141 -17.78 9.13 32.84
CA ALA A 141 -16.79 9.37 33.89
C ALA A 141 -17.44 10.18 35.00
N SER A 142 -18.04 9.47 35.95
CA SER A 142 -18.26 10.04 37.26
C SER A 142 -16.89 10.32 37.89
N GLN A 143 -16.61 11.59 38.17
CA GLN A 143 -15.49 12.05 38.97
C GLN A 143 -15.39 11.19 40.23
N SER A 144 -14.39 10.36 40.33
CA SER A 144 -14.02 9.69 41.56
C SER A 144 -12.62 10.14 41.95
N SER A 145 -12.64 11.16 42.82
CA SER A 145 -11.65 11.53 43.79
C SER A 145 -10.63 10.46 44.19
N GLN A 146 -9.33 10.87 44.18
CA GLN A 146 -8.24 10.38 45.04
C GLN A 146 -8.13 8.88 45.28
N ARG A 147 -7.92 8.10 44.19
CA ARG A 147 -7.43 6.76 44.36
C ARG A 147 -5.91 6.73 44.15
N PRO A 148 -5.14 5.99 44.96
CA PRO A 148 -3.69 5.90 44.79
C PRO A 148 -3.37 5.37 43.39
N GLU A 149 -2.40 6.02 42.75
CA GLU A 149 -1.93 5.62 41.43
C GLU A 149 -1.27 4.23 41.50
N VAL A 150 -1.76 3.33 40.69
CA VAL A 150 -1.16 2.00 40.57
C VAL A 150 0.05 2.06 39.66
N ARG A 151 1.15 1.52 40.13
CA ARG A 151 2.41 1.40 39.41
C ARG A 151 2.80 -0.06 39.29
N ILE A 152 3.23 -0.46 38.09
CA ILE A 152 3.66 -1.82 37.84
C ILE A 152 5.07 -1.75 37.26
N GLY A 153 5.93 -2.58 37.84
CA GLY A 153 7.32 -2.66 37.39
C GLY A 153 7.42 -3.25 36.00
N GLU A 154 6.77 -4.37 35.79
CA GLU A 154 6.83 -5.10 34.51
C GLU A 154 5.50 -5.80 34.22
N ILE A 155 5.06 -5.74 32.97
CA ILE A 155 3.96 -6.54 32.44
C ILE A 155 4.51 -7.36 31.30
N VAL A 156 4.35 -8.67 31.34
CA VAL A 156 4.75 -9.59 30.27
C VAL A 156 3.54 -10.32 29.76
N ALA A 157 3.35 -10.33 28.45
CA ALA A 157 2.39 -11.21 27.81
C ALA A 157 3.14 -12.12 26.83
N ASP A 158 2.93 -13.42 26.99
CA ASP A 158 3.55 -14.45 26.18
C ASP A 158 2.47 -15.28 25.48
N GLY A 159 2.65 -15.54 24.18
CA GLY A 159 1.69 -16.27 23.36
C GLY A 159 0.32 -15.59 23.28
N ALA A 160 0.29 -14.29 23.10
CA ALA A 160 -0.95 -13.53 22.99
C ALA A 160 -1.49 -13.52 21.55
N GLU A 161 -2.81 -13.64 21.39
CA GLU A 161 -3.50 -13.63 20.11
C GLU A 161 -4.55 -12.52 20.10
N LEU A 162 -4.56 -11.77 19.02
CA LEU A 162 -5.60 -10.81 18.76
C LEU A 162 -6.33 -11.14 17.48
N GLU A 163 -7.61 -11.38 17.61
CA GLU A 163 -8.54 -11.58 16.51
C GLU A 163 -9.36 -10.33 16.24
N VAL A 164 -9.36 -9.91 15.00
CA VAL A 164 -10.16 -8.76 14.56
C VAL A 164 -11.15 -9.19 13.50
N ALA A 165 -12.41 -8.99 13.79
CA ALA A 165 -13.50 -9.28 12.87
C ALA A 165 -13.40 -8.41 11.60
N ARG A 166 -13.64 -9.02 10.43
CA ARG A 166 -13.61 -8.34 9.11
C ARG A 166 -15.01 -7.91 8.68
N ALA A 167 -15.10 -6.70 8.15
CA ALA A 167 -16.37 -6.16 7.65
C ALA A 167 -16.85 -6.80 6.33
N ASP A 168 -15.97 -7.54 5.64
CA ASP A 168 -16.25 -8.19 4.36
C ASP A 168 -16.75 -9.64 4.51
N GLY A 169 -16.93 -10.13 5.75
CA GLY A 169 -17.39 -11.49 6.04
C GLY A 169 -16.33 -12.58 5.88
N LYS A 170 -15.06 -12.21 5.60
CA LYS A 170 -13.94 -13.14 5.59
C LYS A 170 -13.55 -13.53 7.02
N ALA A 171 -12.71 -14.55 7.15
CA ALA A 171 -12.12 -14.95 8.42
C ALA A 171 -11.49 -13.76 9.15
N PRO A 172 -11.57 -13.68 10.48
CA PRO A 172 -10.97 -12.61 11.25
C PRO A 172 -9.46 -12.59 11.01
N LEU A 173 -8.88 -11.41 11.08
CA LEU A 173 -7.44 -11.27 11.01
C LEU A 173 -6.85 -11.63 12.39
N LYS A 174 -5.86 -12.51 12.39
CA LYS A 174 -5.18 -12.98 13.58
C LYS A 174 -3.77 -12.41 13.64
N PHE A 175 -3.47 -11.76 14.77
CA PHE A 175 -2.14 -11.26 15.08
C PHE A 175 -1.62 -12.08 16.24
N GLU A 176 -0.55 -12.79 16.01
CA GLU A 176 0.11 -13.60 17.02
C GLU A 176 1.25 -12.80 17.63
N MET A 177 1.14 -12.45 18.91
CA MET A 177 2.21 -11.82 19.66
C MET A 177 3.03 -12.87 20.37
N HIS A 178 4.27 -13.03 19.92
CA HIS A 178 5.20 -13.97 20.54
C HIS A 178 5.67 -13.47 21.89
N SER A 179 5.88 -12.16 22.01
CA SER A 179 6.23 -11.54 23.28
C SER A 179 5.78 -10.08 23.30
N LEU A 180 5.29 -9.64 24.46
CA LEU A 180 5.06 -8.23 24.76
C LEU A 180 5.58 -7.97 26.17
N SER A 181 6.46 -6.98 26.32
CA SER A 181 6.92 -6.48 27.60
C SER A 181 6.61 -5.00 27.72
N VAL A 182 6.11 -4.60 28.88
CA VAL A 182 5.88 -3.19 29.24
C VAL A 182 6.55 -2.93 30.58
N GLU A 183 7.42 -1.93 30.61
CA GLU A 183 8.18 -1.57 31.81
C GLU A 183 7.73 -0.24 32.39
N SER A 184 7.83 -0.13 33.71
CA SER A 184 7.60 1.10 34.47
C SER A 184 6.23 1.73 34.22
N TYR A 185 5.21 0.88 34.15
CA TYR A 185 3.85 1.35 33.94
C TYR A 185 3.35 2.24 35.08
N ALA A 186 2.92 3.43 34.74
CA ALA A 186 2.14 4.32 35.61
C ALA A 186 1.13 5.09 34.74
N ARG A 187 -0.05 5.38 35.30
CA ARG A 187 -1.10 6.08 34.56
C ARG A 187 -0.71 7.49 34.12
N SER A 188 0.07 8.17 34.93
CA SER A 188 0.48 9.57 34.73
C SER A 188 1.78 9.74 33.94
N SER A 189 2.46 8.66 33.57
CA SER A 189 3.75 8.71 32.88
C SER A 189 3.77 7.87 31.62
N ALA A 190 4.69 8.16 30.72
CA ALA A 190 4.99 7.28 29.59
C ALA A 190 5.73 6.03 30.09
N TRP A 191 5.51 4.91 29.45
CA TRP A 191 6.06 3.59 29.71
C TRP A 191 6.78 3.07 28.49
N SER A 192 7.81 2.28 28.74
CA SER A 192 8.56 1.61 27.68
C SER A 192 7.85 0.32 27.30
N TYR A 193 7.89 -0.04 26.02
CA TYR A 193 7.38 -1.32 25.53
C TYR A 193 8.37 -1.97 24.56
N SER A 194 8.33 -3.29 24.51
CA SER A 194 8.98 -4.12 23.50
C SER A 194 7.97 -5.18 23.04
N VAL A 195 7.80 -5.34 21.74
CA VAL A 195 6.86 -6.31 21.15
C VAL A 195 7.48 -7.04 19.98
N ALA A 196 7.25 -8.36 19.93
CA ALA A 196 7.52 -9.20 18.77
C ALA A 196 6.24 -9.92 18.38
N MET A 197 5.80 -9.74 17.14
CA MET A 197 4.52 -10.27 16.67
C MET A 197 4.55 -10.68 15.20
N GLN A 198 3.65 -11.57 14.82
CA GLN A 198 3.35 -11.88 13.44
C GLN A 198 2.20 -11.02 12.92
N ASN A 199 2.45 -10.32 11.83
CA ASN A 199 1.43 -9.54 11.14
C ASN A 199 0.50 -10.47 10.34
N ALA A 200 -0.79 -10.16 10.33
CA ALA A 200 -1.77 -10.98 9.64
C ALA A 200 -1.77 -10.77 8.11
N GLU A 201 -1.66 -9.52 7.65
CA GLU A 201 -1.80 -9.18 6.22
C GLU A 201 -0.98 -7.92 5.86
N PRO A 202 0.13 -8.03 5.09
CA PRO A 202 0.79 -9.27 4.66
C PRO A 202 1.43 -10.03 5.83
N PRO A 203 1.44 -11.38 5.81
CA PRO A 203 2.12 -12.17 6.84
C PRO A 203 3.61 -11.84 6.87
N GLY A 204 4.14 -11.63 8.07
CA GLY A 204 5.54 -11.28 8.28
C GLY A 204 5.80 -10.95 9.75
N GLU A 205 7.07 -10.86 10.13
CA GLU A 205 7.51 -10.66 11.50
C GLU A 205 7.70 -9.17 11.79
N ILE A 206 7.07 -8.66 12.84
CA ILE A 206 7.23 -7.28 13.32
C ILE A 206 7.90 -7.31 14.69
N THR A 207 8.96 -6.52 14.84
CA THR A 207 9.53 -6.16 16.15
C THR A 207 9.46 -4.64 16.30
N SER A 208 9.11 -4.17 17.51
CA SER A 208 9.04 -2.74 17.79
C SER A 208 9.36 -2.48 19.26
N GLU A 209 10.07 -1.41 19.52
CA GLU A 209 10.35 -0.92 20.86
C GLU A 209 10.14 0.59 20.89
N GLY A 210 9.72 1.09 22.05
CA GLY A 210 9.46 2.50 22.18
C GLY A 210 8.83 2.90 23.48
N LYS A 211 8.16 4.06 23.43
CA LYS A 211 7.42 4.62 24.56
C LYS A 211 5.99 4.90 24.16
N PHE A 212 5.10 4.68 25.10
CA PHE A 212 3.67 4.90 24.94
C PHE A 212 3.10 5.63 26.17
N GLY A 213 2.20 6.58 25.98
CA GLY A 213 1.53 7.28 27.07
C GLY A 213 2.20 8.60 27.46
N PRO A 214 1.64 9.28 28.51
CA PRO A 214 0.52 8.82 29.34
C PRO A 214 -0.77 8.66 28.52
N LEU A 215 -1.57 7.66 28.87
CA LEU A 215 -2.82 7.34 28.18
C LEU A 215 -3.86 8.45 28.41
N ASN A 216 -4.32 9.09 27.34
CA ASN A 216 -5.41 10.05 27.40
C ASN A 216 -6.75 9.31 27.22
N LEU A 217 -7.49 9.14 28.33
CA LEU A 217 -8.78 8.42 28.30
C LEU A 217 -9.93 9.25 27.72
N GLU A 218 -9.81 10.58 27.68
CA GLU A 218 -10.83 11.46 27.08
C GLU A 218 -10.69 11.49 25.55
N ASP A 219 -9.45 11.50 25.07
CA ASP A 219 -9.10 11.45 23.65
C ASP A 219 -7.90 10.52 23.44
N LEU A 220 -8.19 9.27 23.14
CA LEU A 220 -7.14 8.26 22.86
C LEU A 220 -6.22 8.69 21.72
N GLY A 221 -6.74 9.44 20.76
CA GLY A 221 -5.96 9.99 19.66
C GLY A 221 -4.85 10.95 20.10
N ALA A 222 -5.01 11.59 21.25
CA ALA A 222 -4.02 12.50 21.82
C ALA A 222 -2.90 11.79 22.61
N THR A 223 -2.98 10.45 22.80
CA THR A 223 -1.96 9.67 23.52
C THR A 223 -0.62 9.70 22.77
N PRO A 224 0.48 10.12 23.41
CA PRO A 224 1.81 10.13 22.80
C PRO A 224 2.32 8.72 22.52
N VAL A 225 3.02 8.56 21.39
CA VAL A 225 3.67 7.32 21.00
C VAL A 225 4.97 7.61 20.25
N SER A 226 6.00 6.83 20.51
CA SER A 226 7.27 6.91 19.77
C SER A 226 8.00 5.58 19.83
N GLY A 227 8.84 5.32 18.86
CA GLY A 227 9.62 4.10 18.82
C GLY A 227 10.25 3.86 17.46
N TRP A 228 10.80 2.67 17.32
CA TRP A 228 11.26 2.11 16.07
C TRP A 228 10.52 0.80 15.76
N TYR A 229 10.52 0.42 14.51
CA TYR A 229 9.97 -0.85 14.07
C TYR A 229 10.88 -1.51 13.04
N LYS A 230 10.80 -2.83 12.98
CA LYS A 230 11.39 -3.67 11.96
C LYS A 230 10.35 -4.69 11.52
N PHE A 231 10.00 -4.65 10.24
CA PHE A 231 9.08 -5.58 9.60
C PHE A 231 9.86 -6.42 8.61
N GLN A 232 9.81 -7.73 8.73
CA GLN A 232 10.62 -8.66 7.96
C GLN A 232 9.77 -9.78 7.36
N LYS A 233 10.24 -10.34 6.25
CA LYS A 233 9.65 -11.50 5.59
C LYS A 233 8.16 -11.29 5.23
N ALA A 234 7.75 -10.07 4.96
CA ALA A 234 6.37 -9.78 4.61
C ALA A 234 6.06 -10.28 3.19
N ASN A 235 5.19 -11.28 3.09
CA ASN A 235 4.83 -11.93 1.83
C ASN A 235 3.82 -11.10 1.06
N LEU A 236 4.25 -10.45 -0.04
CA LEU A 236 3.38 -9.68 -0.93
C LEU A 236 2.51 -10.55 -1.84
N GLY A 237 2.80 -11.84 -1.97
CA GLY A 237 2.05 -12.77 -2.82
C GLY A 237 0.59 -13.01 -2.38
N ILE A 238 0.19 -12.53 -1.20
CA ILE A 238 -1.21 -12.50 -0.78
C ILE A 238 -2.05 -11.48 -1.56
N PHE A 239 -1.40 -10.46 -2.14
CA PHE A 239 -2.08 -9.45 -2.95
C PHE A 239 -2.17 -9.91 -4.40
N PRO A 240 -3.38 -9.96 -4.99
CA PRO A 240 -3.54 -10.47 -6.36
C PRO A 240 -2.75 -9.65 -7.38
N GLY A 241 -1.87 -10.30 -8.13
CA GLY A 241 -1.15 -9.71 -9.26
C GLY A 241 0.25 -9.17 -8.95
N ILE A 242 0.70 -9.20 -7.71
CA ILE A 242 2.08 -8.87 -7.33
C ILE A 242 2.70 -9.98 -6.48
N GLY A 243 4.02 -9.97 -6.36
CA GLY A 243 4.78 -10.88 -5.49
C GLY A 243 6.06 -10.25 -5.02
N GLY A 244 6.69 -10.89 -4.05
CA GLY A 244 7.94 -10.47 -3.46
C GLY A 244 7.93 -10.54 -1.93
N THR A 245 9.10 -10.42 -1.34
CA THR A 245 9.34 -10.46 0.10
C THR A 245 9.76 -9.09 0.58
N LEU A 246 8.86 -8.39 1.28
CA LEU A 246 9.10 -7.04 1.77
C LEU A 246 9.78 -7.06 3.14
N SER A 247 10.80 -6.24 3.29
CA SER A 247 11.36 -5.81 4.56
C SER A 247 11.26 -4.30 4.72
N SER A 248 10.97 -3.83 5.93
CA SER A 248 10.88 -2.40 6.22
C SER A 248 11.44 -2.10 7.61
N THR A 249 12.13 -0.99 7.75
CA THR A 249 12.60 -0.47 9.03
C THR A 249 12.32 1.01 9.12
N GLY A 250 12.07 1.51 10.32
CA GLY A 250 11.81 2.93 10.49
C GLY A 250 11.60 3.34 11.92
N ASP A 251 11.46 4.66 12.09
CA ASP A 251 11.17 5.33 13.34
C ASP A 251 9.81 6.02 13.25
N PHE A 252 9.14 6.12 14.38
CA PHE A 252 7.88 6.82 14.47
C PHE A 252 7.77 7.63 15.76
N ALA A 253 7.10 8.76 15.68
CA ALA A 253 6.80 9.60 16.82
C ALA A 253 5.57 10.48 16.55
N GLY A 254 4.84 10.81 17.61
CA GLY A 254 3.68 11.68 17.53
C GLY A 254 2.63 11.37 18.55
N ARG A 255 1.38 11.53 18.15
CA ARG A 255 0.19 11.13 18.92
C ARG A 255 -0.51 10.00 18.16
N LEU A 256 -1.24 9.16 18.87
CA LEU A 256 -1.90 8.01 18.27
C LEU A 256 -2.83 8.38 17.11
N GLY A 257 -3.48 9.53 17.15
CA GLY A 257 -4.28 10.06 16.04
C GLY A 257 -3.47 10.60 14.86
N GLU A 258 -2.18 10.94 15.08
CA GLU A 258 -1.27 11.46 14.06
C GLU A 258 0.17 11.07 14.38
N ILE A 259 0.63 9.97 13.82
CA ILE A 259 1.96 9.41 14.00
C ILE A 259 2.80 9.73 12.77
N GLY A 260 3.84 10.55 12.94
CA GLY A 260 4.86 10.73 11.91
C GLY A 260 5.75 9.50 11.82
N VAL A 261 5.89 8.93 10.63
CA VAL A 261 6.71 7.74 10.36
C VAL A 261 7.74 8.07 9.30
N ARG A 262 8.98 7.63 9.50
CA ARG A 262 10.04 7.65 8.49
C ARG A 262 10.65 6.26 8.41
N GLY A 263 10.84 5.77 7.20
CA GLY A 263 11.36 4.42 7.04
C GLY A 263 11.92 4.13 5.67
N THR A 264 12.44 2.92 5.57
CA THR A 264 12.94 2.33 4.34
C THR A 264 12.20 1.03 4.06
N ILE A 265 12.05 0.71 2.79
CA ILE A 265 11.50 -0.55 2.30
C ILE A 265 12.55 -1.17 1.39
N ASP A 266 12.69 -2.48 1.48
CA ASP A 266 13.54 -3.31 0.65
C ASP A 266 12.76 -4.54 0.21
N ILE A 267 12.69 -4.77 -1.12
CA ILE A 267 12.00 -5.90 -1.74
C ILE A 267 12.91 -6.44 -2.83
N PRO A 268 13.77 -7.41 -2.55
CA PRO A 268 14.77 -7.90 -3.50
C PRO A 268 14.17 -8.64 -4.70
N ASP A 269 12.99 -9.19 -4.55
CA ASP A 269 12.28 -10.10 -5.47
C ASP A 269 10.89 -9.56 -5.89
N PHE A 270 10.74 -8.22 -5.97
CA PHE A 270 9.46 -7.63 -6.39
C PHE A 270 9.14 -8.00 -7.84
N LYS A 271 7.92 -8.42 -8.07
CA LYS A 271 7.39 -8.71 -9.40
C LYS A 271 5.91 -8.40 -9.55
N VAL A 272 5.53 -8.04 -10.76
CA VAL A 272 4.14 -8.11 -11.21
C VAL A 272 3.93 -9.49 -11.81
N LEU A 273 2.98 -10.26 -11.31
CA LEU A 273 2.82 -11.68 -11.66
C LEU A 273 2.62 -11.94 -13.15
N LYS A 274 2.07 -10.96 -13.89
CA LYS A 274 1.89 -11.08 -15.34
C LYS A 274 3.22 -11.09 -16.10
N SER A 275 4.21 -10.30 -15.67
CA SER A 275 5.51 -10.20 -16.33
C SER A 275 6.47 -11.30 -15.91
N GLU A 276 6.32 -11.82 -14.68
CA GLU A 276 7.20 -12.77 -14.00
C GLU A 276 8.65 -12.28 -13.80
N HIS A 277 8.96 -11.05 -14.18
CA HIS A 277 10.29 -10.47 -14.00
C HIS A 277 10.46 -9.90 -12.58
N GLU A 278 11.44 -10.43 -11.87
CA GLU A 278 11.83 -9.94 -10.57
C GLU A 278 12.74 -8.71 -10.69
N VAL A 279 12.49 -7.72 -9.85
CA VAL A 279 13.33 -6.52 -9.72
C VAL A 279 13.59 -6.22 -8.25
N HIS A 280 14.81 -5.79 -7.94
CA HIS A 280 15.11 -5.28 -6.61
C HIS A 280 14.54 -3.86 -6.47
N LEU A 281 13.56 -3.70 -5.58
CA LEU A 281 12.90 -2.42 -5.31
C LEU A 281 13.31 -1.92 -3.93
N THR A 282 13.84 -0.72 -3.86
CA THR A 282 14.13 -0.02 -2.60
C THR A 282 13.35 1.27 -2.52
N SER A 283 12.91 1.64 -1.32
CA SER A 283 12.17 2.88 -1.12
C SER A 283 12.52 3.54 0.20
N LYS A 284 12.52 4.87 0.21
CA LYS A 284 12.55 5.71 1.42
C LYS A 284 11.24 6.48 1.48
N PHE A 285 10.63 6.54 2.65
CA PHE A 285 9.36 7.24 2.78
C PHE A 285 9.23 8.03 4.06
N THR A 286 8.39 9.05 3.98
CA THR A 286 7.83 9.77 5.13
C THR A 286 6.31 9.76 5.02
N ALA A 287 5.64 9.45 6.13
CA ALA A 287 4.20 9.35 6.16
C ALA A 287 3.63 9.88 7.48
N ASN A 288 2.36 10.27 7.47
CA ASN A 288 1.55 10.40 8.67
C ASN A 288 0.58 9.23 8.73
N VAL A 289 0.56 8.52 9.84
CA VAL A 289 -0.35 7.40 10.09
C VAL A 289 -1.33 7.78 11.17
N ASN A 290 -2.60 7.67 10.89
CA ASN A 290 -3.63 7.79 11.90
C ASN A 290 -3.81 6.43 12.57
N GLY A 291 -3.22 6.23 13.74
CA GLY A 291 -3.33 4.99 14.50
C GLY A 291 -4.75 4.69 14.97
N MET A 292 -5.66 5.68 14.97
CA MET A 292 -7.06 5.52 15.34
C MET A 292 -7.86 4.83 14.24
N ASN A 293 -7.47 5.03 13.03
CA ASN A 293 -8.17 4.65 11.82
C ASN A 293 -7.27 3.96 10.78
N GLY A 294 -5.93 3.88 10.99
CA GLY A 294 -4.93 3.32 10.12
C GLY A 294 -4.84 4.00 8.75
N ASP A 295 -5.44 5.18 8.55
CA ASP A 295 -5.22 5.94 7.33
C ASP A 295 -3.76 6.37 7.27
N VAL A 296 -3.18 6.22 6.10
CA VAL A 296 -1.78 6.56 5.83
C VAL A 296 -1.75 7.68 4.81
N PHE A 297 -1.08 8.77 5.15
CA PHE A 297 -0.82 9.89 4.25
C PHE A 297 0.67 9.91 3.93
N LEU A 298 1.02 9.52 2.72
CA LEU A 298 2.38 9.49 2.20
C LEU A 298 2.78 10.90 1.77
N LYS A 299 3.69 11.53 2.50
CA LYS A 299 4.18 12.88 2.17
C LYS A 299 5.21 12.82 1.07
N GLN A 300 6.11 11.87 1.15
CA GLN A 300 7.18 11.67 0.21
C GLN A 300 7.57 10.19 0.20
N VAL A 301 7.60 9.61 -0.98
CA VAL A 301 8.10 8.27 -1.24
C VAL A 301 9.09 8.38 -2.39
N ALA A 302 10.32 7.96 -2.15
CA ALA A 302 11.36 7.89 -3.18
C ALA A 302 11.73 6.41 -3.37
N THR A 303 11.31 5.84 -4.47
CA THR A 303 11.51 4.44 -4.84
C THR A 303 12.52 4.34 -5.97
N SER A 304 13.41 3.36 -5.90
CA SER A 304 14.38 3.06 -6.95
C SER A 304 14.33 1.58 -7.30
N PHE A 305 14.40 1.27 -8.57
CA PHE A 305 14.57 -0.08 -9.10
C PHE A 305 15.33 -0.01 -10.42
N LEU A 306 16.25 -0.94 -10.62
CA LEU A 306 17.19 -0.92 -11.74
C LEU A 306 17.88 0.45 -11.87
N GLN A 307 17.67 1.17 -12.97
CA GLN A 307 18.24 2.52 -13.22
C GLN A 307 17.18 3.64 -13.10
N THR A 308 15.95 3.30 -12.69
CA THR A 308 14.83 4.24 -12.64
C THR A 308 14.50 4.62 -11.20
N SER A 309 14.30 5.92 -10.97
CA SER A 309 13.79 6.45 -9.71
C SER A 309 12.38 7.00 -9.92
N VAL A 310 11.53 6.75 -8.93
CA VAL A 310 10.13 7.16 -8.91
C VAL A 310 9.86 7.93 -7.63
N ALA A 311 9.35 9.14 -7.76
CA ALA A 311 8.82 9.90 -6.64
C ALA A 311 7.30 9.67 -6.55
N ALA A 312 6.78 9.53 -5.33
CA ALA A 312 5.35 9.43 -5.14
C ALA A 312 4.90 10.14 -3.86
N SER A 313 3.64 10.58 -3.84
CA SER A 313 2.95 11.09 -2.66
C SER A 313 1.47 10.71 -2.75
N GLY A 314 0.73 10.77 -1.64
CA GLY A 314 -0.69 10.46 -1.67
C GLY A 314 -1.21 9.81 -0.40
N SER A 315 -2.16 8.88 -0.51
CA SER A 315 -2.79 8.29 0.66
C SER A 315 -3.28 6.86 0.45
N VAL A 316 -3.38 6.13 1.56
CA VAL A 316 -4.10 4.87 1.69
C VAL A 316 -5.15 5.08 2.77
N ALA A 317 -6.37 5.43 2.39
CA ALA A 317 -7.40 5.88 3.31
C ALA A 317 -8.78 5.32 2.98
N GLY A 318 -9.64 5.25 4.02
CA GLY A 318 -11.03 4.87 3.86
C GLY A 318 -11.85 5.98 3.19
N LYS A 319 -12.64 5.64 2.17
CA LYS A 319 -13.60 6.57 1.56
C LYS A 319 -14.99 6.40 2.20
N PRO A 320 -15.75 7.50 2.43
CA PRO A 320 -17.12 7.41 2.93
C PRO A 320 -17.98 6.49 2.04
N GLY A 321 -18.70 5.54 2.66
CA GLY A 321 -19.58 4.62 1.93
C GLY A 321 -18.88 3.40 1.29
N GLN A 322 -17.55 3.33 1.26
CA GLN A 322 -16.81 2.18 0.76
C GLN A 322 -16.30 1.28 1.88
N LYS A 323 -16.32 -0.04 1.62
CA LYS A 323 -15.66 -1.03 2.49
C LYS A 323 -14.20 -1.17 2.09
N GLY A 324 -13.28 -0.92 3.02
CA GLY A 324 -11.84 -1.02 2.80
C GLY A 324 -11.21 0.34 2.49
N LYS A 325 -9.91 0.33 2.16
CA LYS A 325 -9.12 1.53 1.87
C LYS A 325 -8.82 1.64 0.41
N THR A 326 -8.91 2.85 -0.11
CA THR A 326 -8.45 3.22 -1.45
C THR A 326 -7.03 3.74 -1.35
N THR A 327 -6.15 3.27 -2.21
CA THR A 327 -4.83 3.85 -2.44
C THR A 327 -4.96 4.90 -3.55
N SER A 328 -4.51 6.12 -3.29
CA SER A 328 -4.51 7.25 -4.24
C SER A 328 -3.13 7.88 -4.21
N LEU A 329 -2.39 7.81 -5.32
CA LEU A 329 -1.00 8.27 -5.41
C LEU A 329 -0.79 9.15 -6.63
N ASP A 330 -0.07 10.24 -6.42
CA ASP A 330 0.57 11.01 -7.47
C ASP A 330 1.99 10.48 -7.65
N VAL A 331 2.34 10.12 -8.86
CA VAL A 331 3.61 9.47 -9.22
C VAL A 331 4.33 10.28 -10.27
N GLU A 332 5.61 10.49 -10.04
CA GLU A 332 6.50 11.21 -10.96
C GLU A 332 7.76 10.40 -11.23
N VAL A 333 8.05 10.22 -12.50
CA VAL A 333 9.31 9.68 -13.00
C VAL A 333 9.95 10.76 -13.82
N ASP A 334 11.16 11.15 -13.45
CA ASP A 334 11.96 12.10 -14.20
C ASP A 334 13.29 11.46 -14.60
N ASN A 335 13.60 11.49 -15.91
CA ASN A 335 14.79 10.84 -16.47
C ASN A 335 14.90 9.33 -16.17
N GLY A 336 13.77 8.62 -16.06
CA GLY A 336 13.74 7.17 -15.93
C GLY A 336 14.16 6.45 -17.21
N ARG A 337 14.23 5.12 -17.13
CA ARG A 337 14.49 4.23 -18.27
C ARG A 337 13.22 3.49 -18.64
N ILE A 338 12.73 3.68 -19.87
CA ILE A 338 11.49 3.02 -20.31
C ILE A 338 11.60 1.50 -20.27
N GLN A 339 12.77 0.93 -20.53
CA GLN A 339 13.02 -0.50 -20.44
C GLN A 339 12.82 -1.05 -19.03
N ASP A 340 13.13 -0.29 -17.99
CA ASP A 340 12.93 -0.69 -16.60
C ASP A 340 11.43 -0.78 -16.28
N LEU A 341 10.65 0.24 -16.70
CA LEU A 341 9.19 0.22 -16.54
C LEU A 341 8.55 -0.92 -17.32
N LEU A 342 8.94 -1.12 -18.58
CA LEU A 342 8.41 -2.18 -19.42
C LEU A 342 8.72 -3.56 -18.86
N ARG A 343 9.86 -3.75 -18.23
CA ARG A 343 10.22 -5.02 -17.57
C ARG A 343 9.21 -5.43 -16.50
N LEU A 344 8.59 -4.47 -15.81
CA LEU A 344 7.57 -4.78 -14.80
C LEU A 344 6.24 -5.28 -15.40
N PHE A 345 5.92 -4.93 -16.65
CA PHE A 345 4.58 -5.17 -17.20
C PHE A 345 4.54 -6.07 -18.43
N VAL A 346 5.67 -6.30 -19.09
CA VAL A 346 5.75 -7.05 -20.34
C VAL A 346 6.40 -8.41 -20.12
N THR A 347 5.78 -9.47 -20.62
CA THR A 347 6.26 -10.87 -20.52
C THR A 347 7.47 -11.18 -21.42
N ALA A 348 7.83 -10.28 -22.34
CA ALA A 348 8.97 -10.49 -23.23
C ALA A 348 10.28 -10.53 -22.42
N SER A 349 11.17 -11.46 -22.77
CA SER A 349 12.49 -11.61 -22.12
C SER A 349 13.36 -10.35 -22.20
N HIS A 350 13.17 -9.57 -23.27
CA HIS A 350 13.83 -8.28 -23.45
C HIS A 350 12.76 -7.19 -23.62
N PRO A 351 12.91 -6.04 -22.99
CA PRO A 351 12.02 -4.90 -23.19
C PRO A 351 11.95 -4.53 -24.68
N PRO A 352 10.77 -4.19 -25.21
CA PRO A 352 10.59 -3.92 -26.64
C PRO A 352 11.27 -2.64 -27.14
N MET A 353 11.58 -1.74 -26.23
CA MET A 353 12.30 -0.50 -26.52
C MET A 353 13.12 -0.03 -25.33
N ASN A 354 14.11 0.78 -25.59
CA ASN A 354 14.91 1.53 -24.63
C ASN A 354 14.74 3.04 -24.88
N GLY A 355 15.18 3.86 -23.93
CA GLY A 355 15.12 5.34 -24.01
C GLY A 355 14.91 5.98 -22.66
N VAL A 356 15.04 7.30 -22.63
CA VAL A 356 14.78 8.12 -21.44
C VAL A 356 13.28 8.36 -21.33
N THR A 357 12.70 8.15 -20.16
CA THR A 357 11.25 8.34 -19.96
C THR A 357 10.96 9.33 -18.85
N SER A 358 9.88 10.09 -19.03
CA SER A 358 9.22 10.89 -18.02
C SER A 358 7.77 10.45 -17.88
N LEU A 359 7.24 10.50 -16.66
CA LEU A 359 5.84 10.17 -16.36
C LEU A 359 5.36 11.07 -15.22
N LYS A 360 4.20 11.68 -15.38
CA LYS A 360 3.44 12.31 -14.30
C LYS A 360 2.03 11.75 -14.33
N ALA A 361 1.69 10.98 -13.31
CA ALA A 361 0.43 10.28 -13.31
C ALA A 361 -0.20 10.23 -11.91
N HIS A 362 -1.52 10.29 -11.90
CA HIS A 362 -2.34 9.97 -10.75
C HIS A 362 -2.82 8.53 -10.89
N LEU A 363 -2.62 7.73 -9.85
CA LEU A 363 -3.11 6.36 -9.80
C LEU A 363 -4.04 6.15 -8.61
N GLU A 364 -5.06 5.35 -8.84
CA GLU A 364 -6.04 4.96 -7.82
C GLU A 364 -6.24 3.45 -7.85
N ILE A 365 -6.17 2.84 -6.65
CA ILE A 365 -6.41 1.41 -6.46
C ILE A 365 -7.51 1.29 -5.41
N PRO A 366 -8.74 0.93 -5.80
CA PRO A 366 -9.83 0.70 -4.87
C PRO A 366 -9.58 -0.56 -4.02
N PRO A 367 -10.37 -0.81 -2.97
CA PRO A 367 -10.27 -2.03 -2.17
C PRO A 367 -10.41 -3.28 -3.03
N GLN A 368 -9.35 -4.07 -3.10
CA GLN A 368 -9.17 -5.11 -4.10
C GLN A 368 -10.20 -6.25 -4.01
N LYS A 369 -10.73 -6.62 -5.19
CA LYS A 369 -11.49 -7.84 -5.43
C LYS A 369 -11.04 -8.55 -6.69
N ARG A 370 -10.28 -7.89 -7.57
CA ARG A 370 -9.78 -8.37 -8.87
C ARG A 370 -8.25 -8.32 -8.92
N PRO A 371 -7.60 -8.89 -9.91
CA PRO A 371 -6.16 -8.75 -10.11
C PRO A 371 -5.73 -7.27 -10.22
N PHE A 372 -4.59 -6.94 -9.66
CA PHE A 372 -4.05 -5.58 -9.56
C PHE A 372 -4.19 -4.73 -10.83
N LEU A 373 -3.81 -5.28 -11.99
CA LEU A 373 -3.88 -4.55 -13.27
C LEU A 373 -5.32 -4.24 -13.75
N GLN A 374 -6.32 -4.96 -13.25
CA GLN A 374 -7.73 -4.70 -13.54
C GLN A 374 -8.35 -3.68 -12.59
N GLU A 375 -7.82 -3.58 -11.37
CA GLU A 375 -8.28 -2.61 -10.37
C GLU A 375 -7.57 -1.26 -10.49
N LEU A 376 -6.35 -1.25 -11.04
CA LEU A 376 -5.55 -0.05 -11.22
C LEU A 376 -6.23 0.91 -12.19
N ALA A 377 -6.60 2.08 -11.70
CA ALA A 377 -6.90 3.24 -12.51
C ALA A 377 -5.68 4.18 -12.53
N LEU A 378 -5.24 4.59 -13.72
CA LEU A 378 -4.12 5.51 -13.89
C LEU A 378 -4.50 6.56 -14.93
N ARG A 379 -4.14 7.80 -14.67
CA ARG A 379 -4.27 8.91 -15.61
C ARG A 379 -3.04 9.80 -15.53
N GLY A 380 -2.43 10.08 -16.66
CA GLY A 380 -1.22 10.92 -16.66
C GLY A 380 -0.62 11.15 -18.03
N ASP A 381 0.43 11.97 -18.03
CA ASP A 381 1.21 12.32 -19.19
C ASP A 381 2.55 11.61 -19.15
N PHE A 382 2.99 11.14 -20.29
CA PHE A 382 4.27 10.47 -20.43
C PHE A 382 5.06 10.97 -21.64
N GLY A 383 6.37 10.84 -21.53
CA GLY A 383 7.30 11.11 -22.62
C GLY A 383 8.38 10.05 -22.70
N ILE A 384 8.81 9.69 -23.91
CA ILE A 384 9.99 8.87 -24.17
C ILE A 384 10.85 9.63 -25.17
N GLY A 385 12.02 10.01 -24.71
CA GLY A 385 13.04 10.65 -25.55
C GLY A 385 14.16 9.68 -25.89
N GLU A 386 14.83 9.89 -27.00
CA GLU A 386 15.95 9.07 -27.46
C GLU A 386 15.59 7.57 -27.52
N GLY A 387 14.34 7.30 -27.89
CA GLY A 387 13.82 5.93 -27.91
C GLY A 387 14.35 5.15 -29.10
N ALA A 388 14.65 3.86 -28.87
CA ALA A 388 15.00 2.91 -29.94
C ALA A 388 14.32 1.57 -29.66
N PHE A 389 13.94 0.86 -30.73
CA PHE A 389 13.40 -0.49 -30.61
C PHE A 389 14.52 -1.51 -30.43
N THR A 390 14.36 -2.43 -29.48
CA THR A 390 15.35 -3.48 -29.21
C THR A 390 15.34 -4.62 -30.23
N LYS A 391 14.22 -4.79 -30.98
CA LYS A 391 14.16 -5.74 -32.09
C LYS A 391 14.75 -5.10 -33.34
N PRO A 392 15.87 -5.66 -33.91
CA PRO A 392 16.52 -5.08 -35.10
C PRO A 392 15.55 -4.88 -36.27
N SER A 393 14.65 -5.84 -36.51
CA SER A 393 13.65 -5.73 -37.57
C SER A 393 12.65 -4.59 -37.40
N MET A 394 12.37 -4.15 -36.16
CA MET A 394 11.51 -3.01 -35.90
C MET A 394 12.29 -1.70 -36.03
N GLN A 395 13.52 -1.65 -35.51
CA GLN A 395 14.38 -0.49 -35.64
C GLN A 395 14.68 -0.20 -37.11
N THR A 396 15.11 -1.17 -37.88
CA THR A 396 15.35 -1.01 -39.35
C THR A 396 14.13 -0.42 -40.07
N ARG A 397 12.90 -0.79 -39.68
CA ARG A 397 11.69 -0.20 -40.27
C ARG A 397 11.50 1.27 -39.95
N VAL A 398 11.85 1.66 -38.71
CA VAL A 398 11.81 3.07 -38.29
C VAL A 398 12.86 3.87 -39.06
N ASP A 399 14.05 3.31 -39.22
CA ASP A 399 15.15 3.90 -39.95
C ASP A 399 14.79 4.06 -41.44
N GLU A 400 14.28 3.01 -42.10
CA GLU A 400 13.78 3.08 -43.48
C GLU A 400 12.64 4.10 -43.65
N MET A 401 11.72 4.20 -42.69
CA MET A 401 10.65 5.17 -42.71
C MET A 401 11.20 6.59 -42.62
N SER A 402 12.18 6.83 -41.74
CA SER A 402 12.84 8.12 -41.55
C SER A 402 13.62 8.55 -42.79
N GLU A 403 14.44 7.65 -43.41
CA GLU A 403 15.18 7.88 -44.64
C GLU A 403 14.24 8.29 -45.79
N ARG A 404 13.19 7.48 -46.02
CA ARG A 404 12.17 7.78 -47.03
C ARG A 404 11.45 9.10 -46.78
N ALA A 405 11.16 9.43 -45.53
CA ALA A 405 10.50 10.67 -45.16
C ALA A 405 11.40 11.91 -45.33
N ARG A 406 12.73 11.73 -45.33
CA ARG A 406 13.74 12.74 -45.65
C ARG A 406 14.03 12.84 -47.16
N GLY A 407 13.57 11.86 -47.95
CA GLY A 407 13.85 11.80 -49.41
C GLY A 407 15.25 11.27 -49.77
N GLU A 408 15.91 10.58 -48.84
CA GLU A 408 17.24 10.00 -49.03
C GLU A 408 17.15 8.71 -49.85
N LYS A 409 18.09 8.53 -50.80
CA LYS A 409 18.17 7.28 -51.59
C LYS A 409 18.76 6.18 -50.75
N GLN A 410 18.10 4.99 -50.70
CA GLN A 410 18.63 3.79 -50.04
C GLN A 410 19.94 3.37 -50.66
N ASP A 411 21.03 3.41 -49.93
CA ASP A 411 22.31 2.86 -50.31
C ASP A 411 22.30 1.34 -50.08
N LYS A 412 22.25 0.57 -51.16
CA LYS A 412 22.11 -0.91 -51.17
C LYS A 412 23.27 -1.66 -50.49
N SER A 413 24.37 -0.94 -50.16
CA SER A 413 25.57 -1.59 -49.60
C SER A 413 25.53 -1.77 -48.08
N LYS A 414 24.64 -1.11 -47.34
CA LYS A 414 24.59 -1.15 -45.86
C LYS A 414 23.69 -2.25 -45.29
N SER A 415 22.96 -3.01 -46.09
CA SER A 415 21.95 -3.98 -45.58
C SER A 415 22.51 -5.35 -45.15
N GLN A 416 23.79 -5.61 -45.15
CA GLN A 416 24.37 -6.94 -44.90
C GLN A 416 25.53 -7.01 -43.89
N THR A 417 25.89 -5.92 -43.23
CA THR A 417 26.92 -6.00 -42.19
C THR A 417 26.26 -5.99 -40.81
N GLN A 418 26.64 -6.97 -39.99
CA GLN A 418 26.22 -7.17 -38.60
C GLN A 418 26.16 -5.83 -37.84
N ALA A 419 25.01 -5.61 -37.19
CA ALA A 419 24.82 -4.47 -36.30
C ALA A 419 25.79 -4.59 -35.11
N ASP A 420 26.86 -3.85 -35.14
CA ASP A 420 27.63 -3.53 -33.95
C ASP A 420 26.77 -2.59 -33.09
N ALA A 421 26.70 -2.87 -31.79
CA ALA A 421 25.81 -2.22 -30.82
C ALA A 421 26.15 -0.73 -30.55
N ASP A 422 27.17 -0.18 -31.23
CA ASP A 422 27.67 1.18 -31.12
C ASP A 422 27.52 2.02 -32.40
N ASP A 423 26.60 1.64 -33.34
CA ASP A 423 26.41 2.41 -34.58
C ASP A 423 25.61 3.68 -34.31
N PRO A 424 26.21 4.89 -34.44
CA PRO A 424 25.55 6.15 -34.15
C PRO A 424 24.45 6.55 -35.17
N GLU A 425 24.12 5.69 -36.12
CA GLU A 425 23.14 5.97 -37.19
C GLU A 425 21.71 5.50 -36.86
N ASN A 426 21.46 4.84 -35.71
CA ASN A 426 20.11 4.45 -35.32
C ASN A 426 19.20 5.68 -35.12
N VAL A 427 18.09 5.72 -35.87
CA VAL A 427 17.12 6.79 -35.78
C VAL A 427 16.43 6.75 -34.41
N VAL A 428 16.65 7.79 -33.61
CA VAL A 428 15.97 7.94 -32.33
C VAL A 428 14.55 8.47 -32.52
N LEU A 429 13.64 7.91 -31.78
CA LEU A 429 12.24 8.34 -31.77
C LEU A 429 11.92 9.14 -30.49
N ASN A 430 11.02 10.10 -30.65
CA ASN A 430 10.40 10.79 -29.52
C ASN A 430 8.91 10.46 -29.49
N LEU A 431 8.45 10.04 -28.33
CA LEU A 431 7.06 9.68 -28.10
C LEU A 431 6.54 10.43 -26.88
N LYS A 432 5.38 11.03 -26.97
CA LYS A 432 4.69 11.65 -25.82
C LYS A 432 3.19 11.57 -26.00
N GLY A 433 2.47 11.53 -24.91
CA GLY A 433 1.02 11.48 -24.94
C GLY A 433 0.42 11.43 -23.55
N HIS A 434 -0.90 11.41 -23.54
CA HIS A 434 -1.71 11.19 -22.35
C HIS A 434 -2.19 9.74 -22.33
N VAL A 435 -2.20 9.12 -21.13
CA VAL A 435 -2.69 7.75 -20.93
C VAL A 435 -3.73 7.72 -19.82
N GLU A 436 -4.83 7.04 -20.08
CA GLU A 436 -5.84 6.69 -19.09
C GLU A 436 -6.03 5.18 -19.07
N LEU A 437 -5.66 4.53 -17.95
CA LEU A 437 -5.83 3.10 -17.73
C LEU A 437 -7.03 2.87 -16.84
N ARG A 438 -7.99 2.07 -17.31
CA ARG A 438 -9.13 1.59 -16.52
C ARG A 438 -9.47 0.15 -16.93
N GLU A 439 -9.78 -0.68 -15.94
CA GLU A 439 -10.22 -2.08 -16.17
C GLU A 439 -9.29 -2.89 -17.10
N GLY A 440 -7.98 -2.61 -17.03
CA GLY A 440 -6.98 -3.27 -17.87
C GLY A 440 -6.92 -2.77 -19.32
N VAL A 441 -7.61 -1.69 -19.66
CA VAL A 441 -7.53 -1.04 -20.99
C VAL A 441 -6.88 0.32 -20.84
N ALA A 442 -5.73 0.50 -21.48
CA ALA A 442 -5.04 1.78 -21.61
C ALA A 442 -5.55 2.52 -22.85
N LYS A 443 -6.17 3.67 -22.63
CA LYS A 443 -6.57 4.62 -23.68
C LYS A 443 -5.50 5.69 -23.78
N PHE A 444 -4.98 5.87 -24.97
CA PHE A 444 -3.99 6.90 -25.29
C PHE A 444 -4.66 8.01 -26.09
N SER A 445 -4.37 9.25 -25.71
CA SER A 445 -4.80 10.43 -26.45
C SER A 445 -3.61 11.37 -26.64
N GLU A 446 -3.68 12.20 -27.66
CA GLU A 446 -2.62 13.13 -28.03
C GLU A 446 -1.24 12.46 -28.21
N LEU A 447 -1.25 11.16 -28.57
CA LEU A 447 -0.02 10.42 -28.77
C LEU A 447 0.74 11.01 -29.95
N SER A 448 1.86 11.64 -29.69
CA SER A 448 2.73 12.23 -30.69
C SER A 448 3.99 11.42 -30.82
N PHE A 449 4.21 10.90 -32.01
CA PHE A 449 5.41 10.17 -32.39
C PHE A 449 6.20 10.99 -33.39
N SER A 450 7.50 11.12 -33.24
CA SER A 450 8.34 11.82 -34.20
C SER A 450 9.69 11.14 -34.39
N VAL A 451 10.09 11.09 -35.64
CA VAL A 451 11.42 10.69 -36.10
C VAL A 451 11.90 11.75 -37.11
N PRO A 452 13.21 11.83 -37.42
CA PRO A 452 13.68 12.73 -38.47
C PRO A 452 12.89 12.53 -39.76
N GLY A 453 12.30 13.59 -40.29
CA GLY A 453 11.52 13.60 -41.55
C GLY A 453 10.05 13.19 -41.43
N ALA A 454 9.60 12.63 -40.30
CA ALA A 454 8.20 12.22 -40.13
C ALA A 454 7.67 12.50 -38.73
N SER A 455 6.39 12.82 -38.63
CA SER A 455 5.67 12.92 -37.37
C SER A 455 4.27 12.32 -37.49
N ALA A 456 3.80 11.66 -36.45
CA ALA A 456 2.44 11.14 -36.38
C ALA A 456 1.75 11.63 -35.11
N ARG A 457 0.43 11.86 -35.20
CA ARG A 457 -0.45 12.03 -34.04
C ARG A 457 -1.50 10.95 -34.09
N MET A 458 -1.66 10.25 -32.99
CA MET A 458 -2.53 9.08 -32.92
C MET A 458 -3.33 9.11 -31.63
N ASP A 459 -4.49 8.50 -31.66
CA ASP A 459 -5.29 8.15 -30.50
C ASP A 459 -5.63 6.66 -30.59
N GLY A 460 -5.81 6.00 -29.47
CA GLY A 460 -6.14 4.60 -29.51
C GLY A 460 -6.15 3.91 -28.17
N THR A 461 -6.23 2.58 -28.22
CA THR A 461 -6.33 1.74 -27.04
C THR A 461 -5.34 0.57 -27.10
N TYR A 462 -4.89 0.17 -25.91
CA TYR A 462 -4.14 -1.07 -25.70
C TYR A 462 -4.76 -1.85 -24.54
N ASN A 463 -5.18 -3.08 -24.82
CA ASN A 463 -5.72 -3.98 -23.80
C ASN A 463 -4.58 -4.80 -23.18
N LEU A 464 -4.32 -4.58 -21.88
CA LEU A 464 -3.26 -5.24 -21.13
C LEU A 464 -3.44 -6.78 -21.02
N SER A 465 -4.67 -7.27 -21.08
CA SER A 465 -4.97 -8.70 -20.94
C SER A 465 -4.87 -9.44 -22.26
N SER A 466 -5.51 -8.92 -23.31
CA SER A 466 -5.54 -9.55 -24.66
C SER A 466 -4.38 -9.11 -25.54
N GLU A 467 -3.59 -8.11 -25.12
CA GLU A 467 -2.51 -7.49 -25.91
C GLU A 467 -3.01 -6.87 -27.23
N GLN A 468 -4.32 -6.60 -27.34
CA GLN A 468 -4.90 -5.96 -28.51
C GLN A 468 -4.51 -4.50 -28.62
N ILE A 469 -4.21 -4.11 -29.85
CA ILE A 469 -3.80 -2.75 -30.23
C ILE A 469 -4.85 -2.21 -31.22
N ASP A 470 -5.29 -0.97 -30.99
CA ASP A 470 -6.18 -0.27 -31.89
C ASP A 470 -5.89 1.24 -31.85
N PHE A 471 -5.04 1.71 -32.77
CA PHE A 471 -4.63 3.11 -32.88
C PHE A 471 -4.97 3.66 -34.25
N HIS A 472 -5.48 4.89 -34.27
CA HIS A 472 -5.82 5.68 -35.45
C HIS A 472 -5.18 7.06 -35.37
N GLY A 473 -4.79 7.62 -36.51
CA GLY A 473 -4.17 8.94 -36.49
C GLY A 473 -3.73 9.45 -37.85
N MET A 474 -2.93 10.50 -37.80
CA MET A 474 -2.43 11.20 -38.99
C MET A 474 -0.91 11.16 -38.99
N LEU A 475 -0.33 10.70 -40.08
CA LEU A 475 1.11 10.76 -40.37
C LEU A 475 1.41 11.92 -41.32
N LYS A 476 2.38 12.74 -40.95
CA LYS A 476 2.88 13.86 -41.77
C LYS A 476 4.35 13.63 -42.10
N THR A 477 4.72 13.76 -43.37
CA THR A 477 6.11 13.70 -43.87
C THR A 477 6.62 15.05 -44.30
N GLN A 478 7.93 15.28 -44.21
CA GLN A 478 8.58 16.57 -44.55
C GLN A 478 9.03 16.64 -46.01
N ALA A 479 9.40 15.53 -46.62
CA ALA A 479 9.98 15.53 -47.98
C ALA A 479 8.95 15.57 -49.09
N GLU A 480 9.35 16.23 -50.22
CA GLU A 480 8.77 15.96 -51.54
C GLU A 480 9.24 14.57 -51.99
N LEU A 481 8.30 13.66 -52.12
CA LEU A 481 8.61 12.30 -52.60
C LEU A 481 8.86 12.30 -54.10
N SER A 482 10.12 12.42 -54.48
CA SER A 482 10.54 12.33 -55.87
C SER A 482 10.53 10.86 -56.35
N GLN A 483 10.29 10.71 -57.63
CA GLN A 483 9.80 9.54 -58.37
C GLN A 483 10.71 8.35 -58.52
N GLU A 484 11.73 8.05 -57.79
CA GLU A 484 12.53 6.83 -58.06
C GLU A 484 13.00 6.14 -56.80
N THR A 485 12.15 5.27 -56.24
CA THR A 485 12.59 4.24 -55.31
C THR A 485 12.09 2.85 -55.75
N THR A 486 12.81 2.29 -56.67
CA THR A 486 12.77 0.84 -56.93
C THR A 486 13.74 0.16 -55.96
N GLY A 487 13.33 -0.14 -54.74
CA GLY A 487 14.07 -0.92 -53.72
C GLY A 487 13.22 -2.03 -53.16
N THR A 488 13.85 -3.13 -52.81
CA THR A 488 13.24 -4.36 -52.28
C THR A 488 12.22 -4.08 -51.15
N LYS A 489 10.99 -4.46 -51.42
CA LYS A 489 9.80 -4.17 -50.62
C LYS A 489 9.81 -4.92 -49.30
N SER A 490 10.03 -4.25 -48.18
CA SER A 490 9.65 -4.82 -46.89
C SER A 490 8.13 -5.03 -46.89
N ALA A 491 7.67 -6.26 -46.62
CA ALA A 491 6.25 -6.63 -46.70
C ALA A 491 5.35 -5.79 -45.80
N LEU A 492 5.91 -5.19 -44.75
CA LEU A 492 5.19 -4.38 -43.76
C LEU A 492 5.06 -2.89 -44.15
N LEU A 493 5.96 -2.38 -45.01
CA LEU A 493 5.87 -1.01 -45.51
C LEU A 493 5.08 -0.92 -46.84
N LYS A 494 4.74 -2.08 -47.48
CA LYS A 494 3.87 -2.13 -48.67
C LYS A 494 2.58 -1.31 -48.53
N PRO A 495 1.87 -1.30 -47.41
CA PRO A 495 0.68 -0.47 -47.25
C PRO A 495 0.95 1.02 -47.37
N PHE A 496 2.19 1.46 -47.10
CA PHE A 496 2.60 2.87 -47.17
C PHE A 496 3.22 3.27 -48.53
N ASP A 497 3.50 2.30 -49.44
CA ASP A 497 4.04 2.58 -50.79
C ASP A 497 3.22 3.60 -51.57
N PRO A 498 1.85 3.64 -51.51
CA PRO A 498 1.06 4.69 -52.17
C PRO A 498 1.31 6.10 -51.64
N LEU A 499 1.65 6.23 -50.32
CA LEU A 499 2.00 7.50 -49.69
C LEU A 499 3.28 8.05 -50.31
N PHE A 500 4.29 7.20 -50.44
CA PHE A 500 5.60 7.58 -51.01
C PHE A 500 5.59 7.83 -52.52
N LYS A 501 4.46 7.56 -53.19
CA LYS A 501 4.26 7.84 -54.63
C LYS A 501 3.54 9.17 -54.90
N ARG A 502 3.09 9.92 -53.92
CA ARG A 502 2.41 11.20 -54.06
C ARG A 502 3.42 12.37 -54.19
N LYS A 503 3.25 13.22 -55.21
CA LYS A 503 4.18 14.29 -55.59
C LYS A 503 4.12 15.60 -54.77
N LYS A 504 3.60 15.59 -53.54
CA LYS A 504 3.49 16.84 -52.77
C LYS A 504 4.23 16.73 -51.45
N ALA A 505 5.17 17.65 -51.18
CA ALA A 505 5.77 17.87 -49.87
C ALA A 505 4.69 18.14 -48.81
N GLY A 506 4.90 17.59 -47.59
CA GLY A 506 3.96 17.77 -46.47
C GLY A 506 2.68 16.96 -46.55
N ALA A 507 2.70 15.82 -47.23
CA ALA A 507 1.53 14.93 -47.30
C ALA A 507 1.11 14.46 -45.90
N THR A 508 -0.16 14.67 -45.58
CA THR A 508 -0.77 14.15 -44.36
C THR A 508 -1.69 13.01 -44.75
N VAL A 509 -1.55 11.85 -44.06
CA VAL A 509 -2.27 10.63 -44.39
C VAL A 509 -2.84 9.99 -43.13
N ALA A 510 -4.11 9.56 -43.23
CA ALA A 510 -4.74 8.78 -42.17
C ALA A 510 -4.13 7.36 -42.11
N VAL A 511 -3.64 6.99 -40.93
CA VAL A 511 -3.00 5.71 -40.67
C VAL A 511 -3.66 5.00 -39.49
N LYS A 512 -3.60 3.67 -39.50
CA LYS A 512 -4.06 2.86 -38.37
C LYS A 512 -3.04 1.78 -38.03
N MET A 513 -2.99 1.40 -36.77
CA MET A 513 -2.26 0.26 -36.26
C MET A 513 -3.20 -0.60 -35.41
N THR A 514 -3.45 -1.82 -35.88
CA THR A 514 -4.41 -2.75 -35.26
C THR A 514 -3.75 -4.11 -35.05
N GLY A 515 -4.47 -5.07 -34.44
CA GLY A 515 -3.98 -6.44 -34.22
C GLY A 515 -3.51 -6.66 -32.79
N THR A 516 -2.42 -7.39 -32.61
CA THR A 516 -1.86 -7.67 -31.27
C THR A 516 -0.42 -7.20 -31.19
N TYR A 517 0.07 -7.04 -29.96
CA TYR A 517 1.49 -6.70 -29.74
C TYR A 517 2.47 -7.65 -30.46
N LYS A 518 2.15 -8.94 -30.54
CA LYS A 518 2.98 -9.95 -31.23
C LYS A 518 2.89 -9.85 -32.74
N ASN A 519 1.75 -9.42 -33.27
CA ASN A 519 1.46 -9.30 -34.69
C ASN A 519 0.72 -8.00 -35.04
N PRO A 520 1.41 -6.84 -34.94
CA PRO A 520 0.80 -5.55 -35.26
C PRO A 520 0.58 -5.42 -36.79
N GLN A 521 -0.57 -4.92 -37.18
CA GLN A 521 -0.98 -4.65 -38.56
C GLN A 521 -1.03 -3.12 -38.78
N PHE A 522 -0.30 -2.65 -39.76
CA PHE A 522 -0.26 -1.25 -40.16
C PHE A 522 -1.02 -1.08 -41.48
N GLY A 523 -1.77 0.02 -41.60
CA GLY A 523 -2.53 0.30 -42.82
C GLY A 523 -3.00 1.75 -42.89
N PHE A 524 -3.63 2.06 -44.06
CA PHE A 524 -4.36 3.31 -44.21
C PHE A 524 -5.71 3.19 -43.53
N ASP A 525 -6.16 4.26 -42.91
CA ASP A 525 -7.49 4.38 -42.37
C ASP A 525 -8.42 4.95 -43.44
N ALA A 526 -9.06 4.04 -44.22
CA ALA A 526 -9.98 4.42 -45.27
C ALA A 526 -11.30 5.06 -44.75
N ALA A 527 -11.60 4.86 -43.44
CA ALA A 527 -12.76 5.45 -42.78
C ALA A 527 -12.49 6.85 -42.18
N GLY A 528 -11.22 7.27 -42.16
CA GLY A 528 -10.75 8.50 -41.52
C GLY A 528 -10.84 9.75 -42.40
N GLU A 529 -11.90 9.97 -43.17
CA GLU A 529 -12.24 11.33 -43.62
C GLU A 529 -12.74 12.14 -42.41
N ILE A 530 -11.82 12.50 -41.53
CA ILE A 530 -12.07 13.51 -40.51
C ILE A 530 -12.09 14.85 -41.24
N LYS A 531 -13.28 15.41 -41.47
CA LYS A 531 -13.44 16.79 -41.89
C LYS A 531 -12.72 17.69 -40.87
N PRO A 532 -11.79 18.55 -41.31
CA PRO A 532 -11.15 19.47 -40.40
C PRO A 532 -12.23 20.41 -39.84
N LYS A 533 -12.27 20.54 -38.51
CA LYS A 533 -12.95 21.65 -37.84
C LYS A 533 -12.03 22.84 -37.82
#